data_254421d885a25cbbf819117a6592a039
#
_entry.id   254421d885a25cbbf819117a6592a039
#
_cell.length_a   1.000
_cell.length_b   1.000
_cell.length_c   1.000
_cell.angle_alpha   90.00
_cell.angle_beta   90.00
_cell.angle_gamma   90.00
#
_symmetry.space_group_name_H-M   'P 1'
#
loop_
_entity.id
_entity.type
_entity.pdbx_description
1 polymer ?
#
loop_
_entity_poly.entity_id
_entity_poly.type
_entity_poly.pdbx_seq_one_letter_code
_entity_poly.pdbx_strand_id
1 'polypeptide(L)'
;MALEFASKKETFPKYKVFETELAGRPFVVETGKMCGLSNGSCLVRYGETAVLCNVTMSDKPRDGIDFFPLSVDFEEKLYSVGRIPGSFMRREGRPGEKAVLTSRVVDRPIRPLFRSEERRVGKECRSRWSPYH
;
A
#
# COMPACT_ATOMS: atom_id res chain seq x y z
N MET A 1 16.39 -24.07 24.64
CA MET A 1 16.39 -22.62 24.81
C MET A 1 15.24 -22.07 23.94
N ALA A 2 14.06 -21.88 24.52
CA ALA A 2 12.90 -21.37 23.81
C ALA A 2 13.12 -19.85 23.65
N LEU A 3 13.14 -19.37 22.41
CA LEU A 3 13.12 -17.93 22.13
C LEU A 3 11.73 -17.42 22.54
N GLU A 4 11.62 -16.78 23.68
CA GLU A 4 10.45 -16.00 24.04
C GLU A 4 10.36 -14.81 23.06
N PHE A 5 9.48 -14.92 22.10
CA PHE A 5 9.13 -13.77 21.27
C PHE A 5 8.32 -12.80 22.13
N ALA A 6 8.84 -11.58 22.32
CA ALA A 6 8.10 -10.49 22.91
C ALA A 6 6.71 -10.38 22.26
N SER A 7 5.68 -10.07 23.03
CA SER A 7 4.33 -10.00 22.51
C SER A 7 4.28 -8.97 21.38
N LYS A 8 3.50 -9.24 20.33
CA LYS A 8 3.36 -8.31 19.19
C LYS A 8 3.00 -6.87 19.61
N LYS A 9 2.31 -6.71 20.74
CA LYS A 9 1.96 -5.40 21.32
C LYS A 9 3.14 -4.66 21.91
N GLU A 10 4.10 -5.35 22.51
CA GLU A 10 5.30 -4.72 23.08
C GLU A 10 6.24 -4.22 22.00
N THR A 11 6.40 -5.00 20.93
CA THR A 11 7.25 -4.63 19.79
C THR A 11 6.59 -3.56 18.90
N PHE A 12 5.27 -3.61 18.73
CA PHE A 12 4.50 -2.72 17.86
C PHE A 12 3.31 -2.11 18.59
N PRO A 13 3.48 -1.00 19.33
CA PRO A 13 2.42 -0.43 20.16
C PRO A 13 1.19 0.04 19.40
N LYS A 14 1.35 0.37 18.10
CA LYS A 14 0.26 0.79 17.21
C LYS A 14 -0.36 -0.35 16.41
N TYR A 15 0.07 -1.60 16.67
CA TYR A 15 -0.44 -2.75 15.92
C TYR A 15 -1.90 -3.05 16.23
N LYS A 16 -2.72 -3.10 15.18
CA LYS A 16 -4.14 -3.45 15.24
C LYS A 16 -4.44 -4.47 14.15
N VAL A 17 -5.29 -5.43 14.45
CA VAL A 17 -5.78 -6.43 13.51
C VAL A 17 -7.29 -6.38 13.48
N PHE A 18 -7.86 -6.37 12.29
CA PHE A 18 -9.28 -6.47 12.02
C PHE A 18 -9.50 -7.71 11.19
N GLU A 19 -10.35 -8.61 11.68
CA GLU A 19 -10.64 -9.88 11.02
C GLU A 19 -12.14 -9.94 10.72
N THR A 20 -12.46 -10.35 9.50
CA THR A 20 -13.83 -10.60 9.06
C THR A 20 -13.82 -11.73 8.04
N GLU A 21 -14.98 -12.20 7.69
CA GLU A 21 -15.16 -13.21 6.65
C GLU A 21 -15.87 -12.58 5.45
N LEU A 22 -15.31 -12.78 4.26
CA LEU A 22 -15.85 -12.29 3.02
C LEU A 22 -15.99 -13.46 2.03
N ALA A 23 -17.22 -13.76 1.61
CA ALA A 23 -17.52 -14.86 0.69
C ALA A 23 -16.92 -16.22 1.11
N GLY A 24 -17.01 -16.57 2.42
CA GLY A 24 -16.51 -17.83 2.97
C GLY A 24 -14.99 -17.92 3.08
N ARG A 25 -14.28 -16.80 2.96
CA ARG A 25 -12.82 -16.75 3.15
C ARG A 25 -12.43 -15.70 4.18
N PRO A 26 -11.40 -15.96 4.97
CA PRO A 26 -10.91 -14.99 5.95
C PRO A 26 -10.35 -13.74 5.25
N PHE A 27 -10.80 -12.59 5.70
CA PHE A 27 -10.32 -11.27 5.29
C PHE A 27 -9.73 -10.58 6.50
N VAL A 28 -8.43 -10.33 6.46
CA VAL A 28 -7.66 -9.80 7.58
C VAL A 28 -6.98 -8.50 7.17
N VAL A 29 -7.11 -7.46 7.98
CA VAL A 29 -6.44 -6.17 7.81
C VAL A 29 -5.54 -5.92 9.00
N GLU A 30 -4.24 -5.86 8.78
CA GLU A 30 -3.23 -5.53 9.78
C GLU A 30 -2.71 -4.11 9.56
N THR A 31 -2.64 -3.30 10.61
CA THR A 31 -2.07 -1.95 10.55
C THR A 31 -1.10 -1.70 11.69
N GLY A 32 -0.17 -0.77 11.50
CA GLY A 32 0.79 -0.33 12.53
C GLY A 32 2.01 -1.23 12.71
N LYS A 33 2.23 -2.24 11.86
CA LYS A 33 3.39 -3.13 11.90
C LYS A 33 4.43 -2.81 10.83
N MET A 34 3.99 -2.53 9.62
CA MET A 34 4.86 -2.32 8.48
C MET A 34 4.87 -0.85 8.06
N CYS A 35 5.93 -0.43 7.37
CA CYS A 35 6.05 0.89 6.75
C CYS A 35 5.84 2.07 7.73
N GLY A 36 6.53 2.05 8.87
CA GLY A 36 6.39 3.06 9.93
C GLY A 36 6.74 4.49 9.52
N LEU A 37 7.44 4.69 8.40
CA LEU A 37 7.76 6.01 7.85
C LEU A 37 6.68 6.58 6.92
N SER A 38 5.68 5.78 6.55
CA SER A 38 4.55 6.24 5.75
C SER A 38 3.49 6.89 6.64
N ASN A 39 2.72 7.82 6.09
CA ASN A 39 1.61 8.47 6.80
C ASN A 39 0.49 7.48 7.14
N GLY A 40 0.33 6.45 6.31
CA GLY A 40 -0.57 5.34 6.58
C GLY A 40 -0.12 4.07 5.89
N SER A 41 -0.28 2.91 6.55
CA SER A 41 0.03 1.61 5.98
C SER A 41 -0.91 0.54 6.51
N CYS A 42 -1.27 -0.39 5.65
CA CYS A 42 -1.98 -1.60 6.04
C CYS A 42 -1.56 -2.79 5.18
N LEU A 43 -1.56 -3.96 5.80
CA LEU A 43 -1.41 -5.24 5.11
C LEU A 43 -2.77 -5.91 5.09
N VAL A 44 -3.29 -6.12 3.90
CA VAL A 44 -4.58 -6.79 3.67
C VAL A 44 -4.33 -8.19 3.19
N ARG A 45 -4.96 -9.18 3.82
CA ARG A 45 -4.90 -10.59 3.41
C ARG A 45 -6.31 -11.08 3.08
N TYR A 46 -6.41 -11.78 1.97
CA TYR A 46 -7.63 -12.46 1.58
C TYR A 46 -7.30 -13.89 1.12
N GLY A 47 -7.55 -14.86 1.99
CA GLY A 47 -7.03 -16.21 1.82
C GLY A 47 -5.51 -16.21 1.78
N GLU A 48 -4.92 -16.69 0.68
CA GLU A 48 -3.46 -16.74 0.50
C GLU A 48 -2.88 -15.47 -0.15
N THR A 49 -3.73 -14.59 -0.67
CA THR A 49 -3.29 -13.35 -1.31
C THR A 49 -3.09 -12.26 -0.26
N ALA A 50 -1.94 -11.59 -0.30
CA ALA A 50 -1.64 -10.46 0.57
C ALA A 50 -1.30 -9.21 -0.25
N VAL A 51 -1.79 -8.05 0.18
CA VAL A 51 -1.55 -6.75 -0.45
C VAL A 51 -1.07 -5.77 0.61
N LEU A 52 0.11 -5.20 0.42
CA LEU A 52 0.62 -4.13 1.26
C LEU A 52 0.25 -2.78 0.64
N CYS A 53 -0.52 -1.98 1.37
CA CYS A 53 -0.94 -0.65 0.98
C CYS A 53 -0.18 0.39 1.79
N ASN A 54 0.46 1.34 1.12
CA ASN A 54 1.18 2.44 1.76
C ASN A 54 0.70 3.76 1.17
N VAL A 55 0.53 4.74 2.04
CA VAL A 55 0.13 6.10 1.66
C VAL A 55 1.13 7.08 2.24
N THR A 56 1.65 7.95 1.41
CA THR A 56 2.49 9.07 1.81
C THR A 56 1.88 10.38 1.32
N MET A 57 1.97 11.41 2.13
CA MET A 57 1.44 12.73 1.83
C MET A 57 2.47 13.78 2.25
N SER A 58 2.64 14.81 1.46
CA SER A 58 3.49 15.94 1.84
C SER A 58 2.80 16.81 2.89
N ASP A 59 3.58 17.30 3.86
CA ASP A 59 3.05 18.19 4.92
C ASP A 59 2.68 19.58 4.40
N LYS A 60 3.38 20.03 3.35
CA LYS A 60 3.19 21.34 2.76
C LYS A 60 2.63 21.21 1.33
N PRO A 61 1.68 22.07 0.95
CA PRO A 61 1.24 22.16 -0.43
C PRO A 61 2.39 22.66 -1.33
N ARG A 62 2.37 22.28 -2.59
CA ARG A 62 3.26 22.86 -3.59
C ARG A 62 2.64 24.12 -4.16
N ASP A 63 3.36 25.23 -4.13
CA ASP A 63 2.91 26.47 -4.72
C ASP A 63 2.87 26.37 -6.25
N GLY A 64 1.85 26.96 -6.88
CA GLY A 64 1.70 27.00 -8.33
C GLY A 64 1.09 25.75 -8.98
N ILE A 65 0.50 24.83 -8.22
CA ILE A 65 -0.19 23.67 -8.75
C ILE A 65 -1.70 23.84 -8.61
N ASP A 66 -2.42 23.87 -9.73
CA ASP A 66 -3.87 24.01 -9.77
C ASP A 66 -4.65 22.69 -9.70
N PHE A 67 -3.94 21.56 -9.68
CA PHE A 67 -4.55 20.24 -9.62
C PHE A 67 -4.05 19.42 -8.43
N PHE A 68 -4.82 18.39 -8.05
CA PHE A 68 -4.43 17.45 -7.00
C PHE A 68 -3.48 16.38 -7.56
N PRO A 69 -2.19 16.39 -7.20
CA PRO A 69 -1.20 15.45 -7.70
C PRO A 69 -1.28 14.10 -6.98
N LEU A 70 -2.36 13.34 -7.22
CA LEU A 70 -2.49 11.97 -6.73
C LEU A 70 -1.78 11.02 -7.69
N SER A 71 -0.80 10.29 -7.20
CA SER A 71 -0.16 9.16 -7.89
C SER A 71 -0.50 7.86 -7.20
N VAL A 72 -0.94 6.88 -7.96
CA VAL A 72 -1.20 5.52 -7.50
C VAL A 72 -0.30 4.58 -8.26
N ASP A 73 0.58 3.89 -7.54
CA ASP A 73 1.50 2.91 -8.11
C ASP A 73 1.13 1.51 -7.61
N PHE A 74 1.11 0.54 -8.50
CA PHE A 74 0.90 -0.86 -8.21
C PHE A 74 2.10 -1.66 -8.70
N GLU A 75 2.61 -2.57 -7.87
CA GLU A 75 3.77 -3.37 -8.21
C GLU A 75 3.67 -4.77 -7.62
N GLU A 76 3.87 -5.79 -8.44
CA GLU A 76 3.97 -7.18 -8.00
C GLU A 76 5.41 -7.49 -7.58
N LYS A 77 5.61 -7.94 -6.34
CA LYS A 77 6.93 -8.28 -5.80
C LYS A 77 7.17 -9.79 -5.88
N LEU A 78 7.83 -10.23 -6.95
CA LEU A 78 8.13 -11.64 -7.19
C LEU A 78 9.01 -12.28 -6.12
N TYR A 79 9.83 -11.49 -5.42
CA TYR A 79 10.67 -11.99 -4.33
C TYR A 79 9.86 -12.49 -3.13
N SER A 80 8.62 -12.02 -2.95
CA SER A 80 7.76 -12.49 -1.86
C SER A 80 7.35 -13.95 -1.99
N VAL A 81 7.40 -14.49 -3.20
CA VAL A 81 7.19 -15.93 -3.50
C VAL A 81 8.50 -16.66 -3.79
N GLY A 82 9.64 -16.08 -3.42
CA GLY A 82 10.96 -16.67 -3.62
C GLY A 82 11.42 -16.73 -5.09
N ARG A 83 10.82 -15.93 -5.98
CA ARG A 83 11.18 -15.87 -7.38
C ARG A 83 11.99 -14.63 -7.71
N ILE A 84 13.06 -14.81 -8.48
CA ILE A 84 13.86 -13.71 -9.02
C ILE A 84 13.31 -13.36 -10.41
N PRO A 85 13.01 -12.09 -10.70
CA PRO A 85 12.58 -11.70 -12.06
C PRO A 85 13.71 -11.99 -13.06
N GLY A 86 13.38 -12.73 -14.12
CA GLY A 86 14.36 -13.25 -15.09
C GLY A 86 14.96 -12.23 -16.06
N SER A 87 14.60 -10.95 -15.98
CA SER A 87 15.07 -9.89 -16.86
C SER A 87 15.50 -8.67 -16.07
N PHE A 88 16.58 -8.02 -16.52
CA PHE A 88 17.06 -6.73 -15.97
C PHE A 88 15.96 -5.67 -15.96
N MET A 89 15.13 -5.61 -16.99
CA MET A 89 14.00 -4.69 -17.10
C MET A 89 12.89 -4.92 -16.06
N ARG A 90 12.82 -6.12 -15.47
CA ARG A 90 11.84 -6.51 -14.46
C ARG A 90 12.33 -6.35 -13.01
N ARG A 91 13.62 -6.07 -12.84
CA ARG A 91 14.21 -5.76 -11.53
C ARG A 91 14.08 -4.27 -11.28
N GLU A 92 13.07 -3.86 -10.51
CA GLU A 92 12.86 -2.45 -10.14
C GLU A 92 12.82 -1.46 -11.34
N GLY A 93 12.57 -2.00 -12.53
CA GLY A 93 12.43 -1.24 -13.76
C GLY A 93 11.04 -0.60 -13.90
N ARG A 94 10.64 -0.34 -15.12
CA ARG A 94 9.30 0.18 -15.40
C ARG A 94 8.23 -0.83 -15.03
N PRO A 95 7.11 -0.40 -14.42
CA PRO A 95 5.99 -1.30 -14.14
C PRO A 95 5.46 -1.91 -15.43
N GLY A 96 5.08 -3.20 -15.38
CA GLY A 96 4.48 -3.87 -16.51
C GLY A 96 3.12 -3.26 -16.87
N GLU A 97 2.65 -3.49 -18.09
CA GLU A 97 1.36 -2.96 -18.57
C GLU A 97 0.18 -3.34 -17.65
N LYS A 98 0.14 -4.58 -17.18
CA LYS A 98 -0.86 -5.05 -16.21
C LYS A 98 -0.82 -4.24 -14.92
N ALA A 99 0.37 -3.94 -14.40
CA ALA A 99 0.53 -3.15 -13.18
C ALA A 99 0.02 -1.71 -13.36
N VAL A 100 0.29 -1.10 -14.52
CA VAL A 100 -0.21 0.24 -14.87
C VAL A 100 -1.73 0.25 -14.96
N LEU A 101 -2.35 -0.75 -15.60
CA LEU A 101 -3.80 -0.86 -15.69
C LEU A 101 -4.44 -1.05 -14.30
N THR A 102 -3.85 -1.90 -13.47
CA THR A 102 -4.31 -2.10 -12.09
C THR A 102 -4.23 -0.83 -11.27
N SER A 103 -3.13 -0.07 -11.37
CA SER A 103 -3.00 1.21 -10.66
C SER A 103 -4.09 2.21 -11.07
N ARG A 104 -4.47 2.24 -12.33
CA ARG A 104 -5.58 3.09 -12.82
C ARG A 104 -6.95 2.66 -12.32
N VAL A 105 -7.18 1.35 -12.19
CA VAL A 105 -8.43 0.82 -11.61
C VAL A 105 -8.54 1.22 -10.14
N VAL A 106 -7.42 1.23 -9.40
CA VAL A 106 -7.38 1.66 -8.00
C VAL A 106 -7.51 3.18 -7.87
N ASP A 107 -6.86 3.95 -8.74
CA ASP A 107 -6.88 5.42 -8.70
C ASP A 107 -8.30 6.00 -8.87
N ARG A 108 -9.09 5.46 -9.80
CA ARG A 108 -10.40 6.01 -10.15
C ARG A 108 -11.40 6.08 -8.99
N PRO A 109 -11.63 5.04 -8.18
CA PRO A 109 -12.54 5.11 -7.05
C PRO A 109 -11.99 5.92 -5.87
N ILE A 110 -10.67 6.05 -5.72
CA ILE A 110 -10.05 6.77 -4.61
C ILE A 110 -10.05 8.28 -4.85
N ARG A 111 -9.78 8.72 -6.07
CA ARG A 111 -9.63 10.13 -6.43
C ARG A 111 -10.83 11.02 -6.06
N PRO A 112 -12.09 10.60 -6.23
CA PRO A 112 -13.25 11.40 -5.81
C PRO A 112 -13.41 11.55 -4.30
N LEU A 113 -12.79 10.68 -3.49
CA LEU A 113 -12.89 10.73 -2.03
C LEU A 113 -12.13 11.92 -1.41
N PHE A 114 -11.17 12.49 -2.15
CA PHE A 114 -10.46 13.68 -1.71
C PHE A 114 -11.32 14.93 -1.88
N ARG A 115 -11.38 15.75 -0.84
CA ARG A 115 -12.15 17.00 -0.84
C ARG A 115 -11.61 17.99 -1.86
N SER A 116 -12.50 18.85 -2.39
CA SER A 116 -12.13 19.87 -3.36
C SER A 116 -11.09 20.87 -2.83
N GLU A 117 -11.09 21.13 -1.52
CA GLU A 117 -10.11 21.98 -0.85
C GLU A 117 -8.70 21.35 -0.86
N GLU A 118 -8.59 20.06 -0.60
CA GLU A 118 -7.33 19.32 -0.69
C GLU A 118 -6.80 19.28 -2.12
N ARG A 119 -7.69 19.23 -3.10
CA ARG A 119 -7.34 19.32 -4.52
C ARG A 119 -6.75 20.69 -4.89
N ARG A 120 -7.29 21.77 -4.32
CA ARG A 120 -6.81 23.14 -4.56
C ARG A 120 -5.47 23.43 -3.88
N VAL A 121 -5.22 22.82 -2.74
CA VAL A 121 -4.01 23.06 -1.91
C VAL A 121 -2.80 22.28 -2.44
N GLY A 122 -2.95 21.46 -3.49
CA GLY A 122 -1.83 20.79 -4.17
C GLY A 122 -1.03 19.85 -3.29
N LYS A 123 -1.64 19.24 -2.26
CA LYS A 123 -0.95 18.23 -1.45
C LYS A 123 -0.67 16.99 -2.28
N GLU A 124 0.59 16.66 -2.43
CA GLU A 124 1.00 15.43 -3.12
C GLU A 124 0.67 14.22 -2.24
N CYS A 125 -0.20 13.35 -2.74
CA CYS A 125 -0.52 12.07 -2.12
C CYS A 125 -0.04 10.94 -3.03
N ARG A 126 0.80 10.08 -2.49
CA ARG A 126 1.30 8.90 -3.19
C ARG A 126 0.85 7.64 -2.47
N SER A 127 0.08 6.82 -3.16
CA SER A 127 -0.36 5.50 -2.70
C SER A 127 0.38 4.41 -3.46
N ARG A 128 1.02 3.50 -2.73
CA ARG A 128 1.70 2.34 -3.31
C ARG A 128 1.07 1.05 -2.81
N TRP A 129 0.69 0.20 -3.73
CA TRP A 129 0.08 -1.10 -3.47
C TRP A 129 1.01 -2.19 -3.97
N SER A 130 1.35 -3.11 -3.09
CA SER A 130 2.20 -4.25 -3.44
C SER A 130 1.53 -5.54 -2.99
N PRO A 131 1.07 -6.41 -3.90
CA PRO A 131 0.55 -7.72 -3.55
C PRO A 131 1.68 -8.66 -3.18
N TYR A 132 1.45 -9.41 -2.11
CA TYR A 132 2.23 -10.59 -1.74
C TYR A 132 1.37 -11.82 -2.06
N HIS A 133 1.89 -12.71 -2.85
CA HIS A 133 1.28 -14.01 -3.12
C HIS A 133 1.93 -15.08 -2.28
#